data_d2a9536a2182061f66f252dbe0044ef9
#
_entry.id   d2a9536a2182061f66f252dbe0044ef9
#
_cell.length_a   1.000
_cell.length_b   1.000
_cell.length_c   1.000
_cell.angle_alpha   90.00
_cell.angle_beta   90.00
_cell.angle_gamma   90.00
#
_symmetry.space_group_name_H-M   'P 1'
#
loop_
_entity.id
_entity.type
_entity.pdbx_description
1 polymer ?
#
loop_
_entity_poly.entity_id
_entity_poly.type
_entity_poly.pdbx_seq_one_letter_code
_entity_poly.pdbx_strand_id
1 'polypeptide(L)'
;MKKRISSVGNVVTAFYQMHKKSIFYFICAVLFCLVNQAAAADLKLSFNARYKQNAALLYGEILPGDTQRVARFFIKYPDVQFLILDSRGGDVIEAIRIGELVRALRISTEVADRGMCASSCFFIWMNGAYRLAVAENYRGGSGPVGLHRPFLVNPTNSEGSLQLQSKVMIEVRNYLESNLIPRRLIDIMLTRPSNDIYWLTSDDIEELSPTSPALEELYIGKCQANTRQLLVQLEQANLKKDMQEKSRVEIQLRKMFDCTNGLDLEANAAAIKKLVSGWLPPLPFKEIRKKGD
;
A
#
# COMPACT_ATOMS: atom_id res chain seq x y z
N MET A 1 10.42 75.12 26.47
CA MET A 1 10.74 73.72 26.89
C MET A 1 9.61 72.72 26.62
N LYS A 2 8.74 72.85 25.60
CA LYS A 2 7.62 71.92 25.31
C LYS A 2 7.71 71.09 24.01
N LYS A 3 8.80 71.16 23.25
CA LYS A 3 8.92 70.47 21.95
C LYS A 3 9.76 69.16 21.97
N ARG A 4 10.36 68.75 23.09
CA ARG A 4 11.21 67.53 23.18
C ARG A 4 10.49 66.25 23.67
N ILE A 5 9.28 66.36 24.21
CA ILE A 5 8.57 65.21 24.79
C ILE A 5 7.71 64.46 23.76
N SER A 6 7.35 65.08 22.62
CA SER A 6 6.49 64.45 21.61
C SER A 6 7.22 63.43 20.72
N SER A 7 8.57 63.54 20.58
CA SER A 7 9.34 62.66 19.67
C SER A 7 9.65 61.26 20.26
N VAL A 8 9.76 61.19 21.59
CA VAL A 8 10.07 59.88 22.27
C VAL A 8 8.81 58.97 22.29
N GLY A 9 7.63 59.51 22.42
CA GLY A 9 6.36 58.75 22.38
C GLY A 9 6.14 58.09 21.02
N ASN A 10 6.46 58.77 19.93
CA ASN A 10 6.30 58.22 18.56
C ASN A 10 7.33 57.14 18.21
N VAL A 11 8.51 57.15 18.77
CA VAL A 11 9.53 56.15 18.56
C VAL A 11 9.18 54.87 19.34
N VAL A 12 8.71 54.97 20.58
CA VAL A 12 8.31 53.81 21.40
C VAL A 12 7.07 53.13 20.82
N THR A 13 6.09 53.87 20.31
CA THR A 13 4.92 53.29 19.64
C THR A 13 5.26 52.60 18.32
N ALA A 14 6.21 53.18 17.54
CA ALA A 14 6.67 52.54 16.32
C ALA A 14 7.42 51.24 16.58
N PHE A 15 8.29 51.19 17.60
CA PHE A 15 8.99 49.97 18.03
C PHE A 15 8.03 48.90 18.53
N TYR A 16 7.00 49.26 19.30
CA TYR A 16 6.01 48.35 19.79
C TYR A 16 5.15 47.77 18.66
N GLN A 17 4.78 48.56 17.68
CA GLN A 17 4.05 48.16 16.47
C GLN A 17 4.87 47.23 15.57
N MET A 18 6.19 47.48 15.43
CA MET A 18 7.11 46.62 14.66
C MET A 18 7.27 45.24 15.32
N HIS A 19 7.44 45.20 16.64
CA HIS A 19 7.53 43.93 17.35
C HIS A 19 6.24 43.11 17.32
N LYS A 20 5.07 43.73 17.43
CA LYS A 20 3.79 43.03 17.28
C LYS A 20 3.62 42.41 15.89
N LYS A 21 4.00 43.12 14.81
CA LYS A 21 3.96 42.56 13.46
C LYS A 21 4.95 41.40 13.30
N SER A 22 6.15 41.53 13.80
CA SER A 22 7.18 40.46 13.74
C SER A 22 6.76 39.21 14.49
N ILE A 23 6.19 39.35 15.69
CA ILE A 23 5.66 38.23 16.48
C ILE A 23 4.47 37.58 15.76
N PHE A 24 3.57 38.39 15.18
CA PHE A 24 2.44 37.87 14.41
C PHE A 24 2.88 37.06 13.20
N TYR A 25 3.83 37.55 12.40
CA TYR A 25 4.39 36.80 11.27
C TYR A 25 5.13 35.54 11.71
N PHE A 26 5.83 35.58 12.83
CA PHE A 26 6.50 34.41 13.38
C PHE A 26 5.49 33.36 13.84
N ILE A 27 4.41 33.77 14.53
CA ILE A 27 3.34 32.87 14.95
C ILE A 27 2.60 32.30 13.72
N CYS A 28 2.31 33.11 12.71
CA CYS A 28 1.70 32.63 11.46
C CYS A 28 2.62 31.68 10.71
N ALA A 29 3.93 31.92 10.66
CA ALA A 29 4.90 31.02 10.03
C ALA A 29 5.00 29.70 10.79
N VAL A 30 5.01 29.73 12.12
CA VAL A 30 4.99 28.51 12.97
C VAL A 30 3.68 27.75 12.82
N LEU A 31 2.53 28.42 12.82
CA LEU A 31 1.24 27.80 12.58
C LEU A 31 1.12 27.25 11.16
N PHE A 32 1.65 27.93 10.17
CA PHE A 32 1.67 27.45 8.77
C PHE A 32 2.59 26.22 8.60
N CYS A 33 3.73 26.16 9.31
CA CYS A 33 4.58 24.96 9.36
C CYS A 33 3.90 23.79 10.07
N LEU A 34 3.05 24.03 11.07
CA LEU A 34 2.34 22.97 11.78
C LEU A 34 1.15 22.39 10.98
N VAL A 35 0.59 23.15 10.03
CA VAL A 35 -0.58 22.72 9.24
C VAL A 35 -0.19 21.87 8.01
N ASN A 36 1.08 21.92 7.57
CA ASN A 36 1.55 21.22 6.38
C ASN A 36 2.37 19.96 6.66
N GLN A 37 2.24 19.34 7.83
CA GLN A 37 2.76 17.99 7.99
C GLN A 37 1.77 17.03 7.32
N ALA A 38 2.11 16.55 6.12
CA ALA A 38 1.46 15.39 5.54
C ALA A 38 1.45 14.31 6.62
N ALA A 39 0.26 13.91 7.08
CA ALA A 39 0.16 12.87 8.09
C ALA A 39 0.65 11.58 7.42
N ALA A 40 1.78 11.06 7.91
CA ALA A 40 2.30 9.76 7.51
C ALA A 40 1.18 8.71 7.60
N ALA A 41 1.26 7.65 6.77
CA ALA A 41 0.28 6.57 6.84
C ALA A 41 0.16 6.10 8.30
N ASP A 42 -1.05 6.08 8.82
CA ASP A 42 -1.31 5.56 10.16
C ASP A 42 -1.63 4.07 10.07
N LEU A 43 -1.22 3.32 11.08
CA LEU A 43 -1.42 1.88 11.16
C LEU A 43 -2.06 1.53 12.49
N LYS A 44 -3.29 1.02 12.44
CA LYS A 44 -4.04 0.66 13.65
C LYS A 44 -4.64 -0.73 13.59
N LEU A 45 -4.85 -1.31 14.77
CA LEU A 45 -5.62 -2.53 14.89
C LEU A 45 -7.09 -2.23 14.53
N SER A 46 -7.66 -3.05 13.67
CA SER A 46 -9.03 -2.99 13.19
C SER A 46 -9.67 -4.38 13.26
N PHE A 47 -10.92 -4.48 12.89
CA PHE A 47 -11.63 -5.75 12.82
C PHE A 47 -12.16 -5.97 11.40
N ASN A 48 -11.79 -7.10 10.81
CA ASN A 48 -12.34 -7.51 9.52
C ASN A 48 -13.66 -8.24 9.75
N ALA A 49 -14.77 -7.56 9.46
CA ALA A 49 -16.12 -8.11 9.69
C ALA A 49 -16.45 -9.30 8.78
N ARG A 50 -15.86 -9.35 7.57
CA ARG A 50 -16.06 -10.44 6.60
C ARG A 50 -15.49 -11.75 7.13
N TYR A 51 -14.29 -11.71 7.70
CA TYR A 51 -13.59 -12.91 8.20
C TYR A 51 -13.66 -13.04 9.72
N LYS A 52 -14.34 -12.11 10.42
CA LYS A 52 -14.55 -12.10 11.88
C LYS A 52 -13.25 -12.20 12.67
N GLN A 53 -12.21 -11.49 12.24
CA GLN A 53 -10.90 -11.51 12.89
C GLN A 53 -10.22 -10.13 12.89
N ASN A 54 -9.19 -9.98 13.73
CA ASN A 54 -8.40 -8.78 13.78
C ASN A 54 -7.65 -8.56 12.45
N ALA A 55 -7.52 -7.29 12.07
CA ALA A 55 -6.81 -6.84 10.90
C ALA A 55 -5.95 -5.61 11.22
N ALA A 56 -4.92 -5.36 10.45
CA ALA A 56 -4.25 -4.08 10.41
C ALA A 56 -4.98 -3.17 9.41
N LEU A 57 -5.23 -1.90 9.77
CA LEU A 57 -5.68 -0.87 8.82
C LEU A 57 -4.55 0.12 8.60
N LEU A 58 -4.04 0.19 7.36
CA LEU A 58 -3.09 1.20 6.90
C LEU A 58 -3.85 2.25 6.09
N TYR A 59 -3.82 3.51 6.55
CA TYR A 59 -4.52 4.61 5.88
C TYR A 59 -3.67 5.88 5.84
N GLY A 60 -3.91 6.73 4.84
CA GLY A 60 -3.16 7.96 4.63
C GLY A 60 -2.03 7.82 3.61
N GLU A 61 -1.09 8.77 3.61
CA GLU A 61 0.01 8.85 2.65
C GLU A 61 1.20 7.99 3.10
N ILE A 62 1.75 7.19 2.18
CA ILE A 62 2.91 6.33 2.45
C ILE A 62 4.17 7.19 2.44
N LEU A 63 4.88 7.24 3.57
CA LEU A 63 6.08 8.04 3.76
C LEU A 63 7.29 7.19 4.15
N PRO A 64 8.52 7.70 3.92
CA PRO A 64 9.74 7.03 4.38
C PRO A 64 9.68 6.69 5.88
N GLY A 65 10.00 5.44 6.24
CA GLY A 65 9.94 4.93 7.61
C GLY A 65 8.67 4.13 7.95
N ASP A 66 7.70 4.06 7.05
CA ASP A 66 6.47 3.29 7.27
C ASP A 66 6.72 1.79 7.32
N THR A 67 7.72 1.28 6.57
CA THR A 67 8.10 -0.14 6.64
C THR A 67 8.44 -0.57 8.07
N GLN A 68 9.22 0.24 8.80
CA GLN A 68 9.58 -0.06 10.18
C GLN A 68 8.36 0.01 11.11
N ARG A 69 7.39 0.91 10.84
CA ARG A 69 6.13 0.98 11.60
C ARG A 69 5.26 -0.26 11.35
N VAL A 70 5.14 -0.68 10.11
CA VAL A 70 4.43 -1.91 9.71
C VAL A 70 5.09 -3.14 10.33
N ALA A 71 6.42 -3.24 10.28
CA ALA A 71 7.17 -4.34 10.90
C ALA A 71 6.90 -4.41 12.41
N ARG A 72 7.02 -3.29 13.14
CA ARG A 72 6.73 -3.24 14.58
C ARG A 72 5.29 -3.60 14.90
N PHE A 73 4.35 -3.21 14.05
CA PHE A 73 2.94 -3.58 14.24
C PHE A 73 2.75 -5.09 14.19
N PHE A 74 3.28 -5.78 13.17
CA PHE A 74 3.15 -7.24 13.05
C PHE A 74 3.96 -8.02 14.09
N ILE A 75 5.08 -7.47 14.58
CA ILE A 75 5.77 -8.03 15.75
C ILE A 75 4.87 -7.97 17.00
N LYS A 76 4.15 -6.85 17.19
CA LYS A 76 3.24 -6.65 18.32
C LYS A 76 1.95 -7.49 18.21
N TYR A 77 1.47 -7.70 17.00
CA TYR A 77 0.22 -8.39 16.70
C TYR A 77 0.45 -9.54 15.71
N PRO A 78 1.17 -10.60 16.09
CA PRO A 78 1.60 -11.66 15.17
C PRO A 78 0.45 -12.50 14.60
N ASP A 79 -0.71 -12.50 15.27
CA ASP A 79 -1.90 -13.26 14.83
C ASP A 79 -2.73 -12.52 13.77
N VAL A 80 -2.35 -11.27 13.42
CA VAL A 80 -3.04 -10.50 12.39
C VAL A 80 -2.63 -11.01 11.01
N GLN A 81 -3.62 -11.48 10.23
CA GLN A 81 -3.43 -12.08 8.90
C GLN A 81 -3.92 -11.18 7.76
N PHE A 82 -4.51 -10.02 8.05
CA PHE A 82 -5.07 -9.10 7.08
C PHE A 82 -4.51 -7.70 7.23
N LEU A 83 -4.18 -7.09 6.09
CA LEU A 83 -3.85 -5.69 5.97
C LEU A 83 -4.92 -5.01 5.10
N ILE A 84 -5.76 -4.21 5.74
CA ILE A 84 -6.76 -3.38 5.07
C ILE A 84 -6.09 -2.08 4.64
N LEU A 85 -6.31 -1.68 3.40
CA LEU A 85 -5.67 -0.53 2.76
C LEU A 85 -6.69 0.58 2.46
N ASP A 86 -6.36 1.81 2.85
CA ASP A 86 -7.05 3.04 2.46
C ASP A 86 -6.03 4.16 2.26
N SER A 87 -5.37 4.18 1.10
CA SER A 87 -4.26 5.07 0.82
C SER A 87 -4.29 5.59 -0.62
N ARG A 88 -3.97 6.87 -0.78
CA ARG A 88 -3.75 7.48 -2.10
C ARG A 88 -2.36 7.19 -2.67
N GLY A 89 -1.53 6.46 -1.94
CA GLY A 89 -0.15 6.20 -2.29
C GLY A 89 0.83 7.12 -1.54
N GLY A 90 1.96 7.41 -2.14
CA GLY A 90 3.05 8.20 -1.58
C GLY A 90 4.40 7.72 -2.10
N ASP A 91 5.39 7.51 -1.21
CA ASP A 91 6.71 7.05 -1.60
C ASP A 91 6.68 5.64 -2.20
N VAL A 92 7.15 5.52 -3.45
CA VAL A 92 7.13 4.26 -4.22
C VAL A 92 8.07 3.23 -3.63
N ILE A 93 9.26 3.66 -3.21
CA ILE A 93 10.29 2.74 -2.67
C ILE A 93 9.81 2.18 -1.33
N GLU A 94 9.25 3.03 -0.49
CA GLU A 94 8.69 2.63 0.78
C GLU A 94 7.49 1.68 0.61
N ALA A 95 6.60 1.96 -0.33
CA ALA A 95 5.46 1.09 -0.64
C ALA A 95 5.92 -0.31 -1.12
N ILE A 96 6.96 -0.36 -1.94
CA ILE A 96 7.54 -1.64 -2.39
C ILE A 96 8.17 -2.39 -1.21
N ARG A 97 8.89 -1.71 -0.31
CA ARG A 97 9.42 -2.31 0.93
C ARG A 97 8.30 -2.90 1.80
N ILE A 98 7.21 -2.15 1.99
CA ILE A 98 6.03 -2.64 2.71
C ILE A 98 5.42 -3.84 1.99
N GLY A 99 5.31 -3.80 0.67
CA GLY A 99 4.82 -4.91 -0.14
C GLY A 99 5.67 -6.17 0.04
N GLU A 100 7.02 -6.07 -0.03
CA GLU A 100 7.92 -7.18 0.22
C GLU A 100 7.77 -7.75 1.65
N LEU A 101 7.55 -6.87 2.64
CA LEU A 101 7.28 -7.28 4.01
C LEU A 101 5.95 -8.05 4.12
N VAL A 102 4.89 -7.54 3.49
CA VAL A 102 3.56 -8.18 3.42
C VAL A 102 3.67 -9.57 2.79
N ARG A 103 4.41 -9.68 1.68
CA ARG A 103 4.69 -10.95 1.00
C ARG A 103 5.45 -11.94 1.90
N ALA A 104 6.50 -11.47 2.56
CA ALA A 104 7.31 -12.31 3.47
C ALA A 104 6.49 -12.82 4.65
N LEU A 105 5.59 -11.98 5.17
CA LEU A 105 4.67 -12.29 6.27
C LEU A 105 3.46 -13.12 5.85
N ARG A 106 3.24 -13.35 4.55
CA ARG A 106 2.03 -14.04 4.04
C ARG A 106 0.72 -13.36 4.48
N ILE A 107 0.73 -12.04 4.62
CA ILE A 107 -0.44 -11.25 4.97
C ILE A 107 -1.33 -11.08 3.75
N SER A 108 -2.64 -11.30 3.89
CA SER A 108 -3.62 -10.97 2.87
C SER A 108 -3.90 -9.47 2.85
N THR A 109 -4.11 -8.90 1.66
CA THR A 109 -4.43 -7.48 1.50
C THR A 109 -5.87 -7.28 1.05
N GLU A 110 -6.54 -6.29 1.60
CA GLU A 110 -7.90 -5.91 1.24
C GLU A 110 -8.00 -4.40 1.13
N VAL A 111 -8.71 -3.88 0.13
CA VAL A 111 -9.01 -2.44 0.12
C VAL A 111 -10.24 -2.20 0.99
N ALA A 112 -10.15 -1.19 1.87
CA ALA A 112 -11.23 -0.84 2.80
C ALA A 112 -12.55 -0.58 2.07
N ASP A 113 -13.66 -0.94 2.72
CA ASP A 113 -14.99 -0.57 2.21
C ASP A 113 -15.07 0.95 2.05
N ARG A 114 -15.44 1.42 0.86
CA ARG A 114 -15.42 2.84 0.44
C ARG A 114 -14.05 3.52 0.50
N GLY A 115 -12.98 2.78 0.79
CA GLY A 115 -11.59 3.23 0.74
C GLY A 115 -11.00 3.17 -0.67
N MET A 116 -9.71 3.44 -0.80
CA MET A 116 -8.99 3.32 -2.06
C MET A 116 -7.56 2.85 -1.82
N CYS A 117 -6.98 2.24 -2.85
CA CYS A 117 -5.55 1.94 -2.90
C CYS A 117 -5.01 2.41 -4.25
N ALA A 118 -4.51 3.66 -4.30
CA ALA A 118 -4.07 4.28 -5.54
C ALA A 118 -2.55 4.47 -5.58
N SER A 119 -2.01 4.61 -6.79
CA SER A 119 -0.59 4.93 -6.98
C SER A 119 0.33 3.88 -6.34
N SER A 120 1.29 4.30 -5.52
CA SER A 120 2.24 3.40 -4.85
C SER A 120 1.57 2.40 -3.89
N CYS A 121 0.35 2.65 -3.38
CA CYS A 121 -0.41 1.68 -2.60
C CYS A 121 -0.64 0.36 -3.36
N PHE A 122 -0.73 0.40 -4.69
CA PHE A 122 -0.82 -0.80 -5.54
C PHE A 122 0.30 -1.80 -5.25
N PHE A 123 1.54 -1.33 -4.99
CA PHE A 123 2.68 -2.20 -4.68
C PHE A 123 2.52 -2.96 -3.36
N ILE A 124 1.76 -2.40 -2.41
CA ILE A 124 1.43 -3.11 -1.17
C ILE A 124 0.33 -4.13 -1.46
N TRP A 125 -0.75 -3.71 -2.12
CA TRP A 125 -1.90 -4.56 -2.43
C TRP A 125 -1.51 -5.78 -3.27
N MET A 126 -0.70 -5.60 -4.32
CA MET A 126 -0.30 -6.69 -5.21
C MET A 126 0.55 -7.77 -4.54
N ASN A 127 1.14 -7.49 -3.39
CA ASN A 127 2.00 -8.41 -2.65
C ASN A 127 1.27 -9.21 -1.56
N GLY A 128 -0.04 -9.01 -1.39
CA GLY A 128 -0.84 -9.82 -0.49
C GLY A 128 -0.83 -11.31 -0.86
N ALA A 129 -0.85 -12.18 0.16
CA ALA A 129 -1.02 -13.63 -0.05
C ALA A 129 -2.33 -13.88 -0.81
N TYR A 130 -3.42 -13.26 -0.34
CA TYR A 130 -4.65 -13.07 -1.09
C TYR A 130 -4.90 -11.57 -1.27
N ARG A 131 -5.31 -11.18 -2.48
CA ARG A 131 -5.59 -9.79 -2.86
C ARG A 131 -7.09 -9.60 -3.04
N LEU A 132 -7.69 -8.78 -2.20
CA LEU A 132 -9.12 -8.55 -2.21
C LEU A 132 -9.42 -7.10 -2.60
N ALA A 133 -10.23 -6.94 -3.63
CA ALA A 133 -10.77 -5.66 -4.06
C ALA A 133 -12.13 -5.90 -4.71
N VAL A 134 -13.18 -5.24 -4.21
CA VAL A 134 -14.54 -5.39 -4.75
C VAL A 134 -14.81 -4.23 -5.68
N ALA A 135 -14.94 -4.52 -6.98
CA ALA A 135 -15.14 -3.51 -8.03
C ALA A 135 -16.61 -3.13 -8.24
N GLU A 136 -17.54 -4.06 -7.97
CA GLU A 136 -18.93 -3.99 -8.48
C GLU A 136 -19.76 -2.77 -8.06
N ASN A 137 -19.46 -2.16 -6.91
CA ASN A 137 -20.22 -1.02 -6.39
C ASN A 137 -19.36 0.25 -6.24
N TYR A 138 -18.17 0.28 -6.83
CA TYR A 138 -17.24 1.38 -6.65
C TYR A 138 -17.21 2.27 -7.90
N ARG A 139 -17.42 3.57 -7.73
CA ARG A 139 -17.26 4.62 -8.77
C ARG A 139 -17.77 4.25 -10.18
N GLY A 140 -18.96 3.67 -10.30
CA GLY A 140 -19.57 3.36 -11.59
C GLY A 140 -18.96 2.14 -12.32
N GLY A 141 -18.50 1.12 -11.57
CA GLY A 141 -17.97 -0.15 -12.10
C GLY A 141 -16.46 -0.22 -12.15
N SER A 142 -15.76 0.82 -11.72
CA SER A 142 -14.30 0.79 -11.53
C SER A 142 -13.98 0.35 -10.10
N GLY A 143 -12.92 -0.45 -9.92
CA GLY A 143 -12.49 -0.93 -8.61
C GLY A 143 -11.84 0.14 -7.74
N PRO A 144 -11.56 -0.17 -6.47
CA PRO A 144 -10.93 0.76 -5.54
C PRO A 144 -9.40 0.82 -5.71
N VAL A 145 -8.81 0.11 -6.68
CA VAL A 145 -7.36 0.09 -6.94
C VAL A 145 -7.06 0.94 -8.16
N GLY A 146 -6.15 1.91 -8.01
CA GLY A 146 -5.84 2.90 -9.03
C GLY A 146 -4.37 2.96 -9.43
N LEU A 147 -4.12 3.06 -10.74
CA LEU A 147 -2.79 3.09 -11.34
C LEU A 147 -2.50 4.44 -12.00
N HIS A 148 -1.32 4.96 -11.77
CA HIS A 148 -0.72 6.05 -12.55
C HIS A 148 0.80 6.01 -12.44
N ARG A 149 1.47 6.77 -13.30
CA ARG A 149 2.92 6.84 -13.40
C ARG A 149 3.56 7.35 -12.09
N PRO A 150 4.59 6.66 -11.55
CA PRO A 150 5.43 7.22 -10.50
C PRO A 150 6.03 8.56 -10.94
N PHE A 151 6.12 9.51 -10.02
CA PHE A 151 6.70 10.83 -10.27
C PHE A 151 7.54 11.26 -9.06
N LEU A 152 8.53 12.12 -9.32
CA LEU A 152 9.31 12.74 -8.25
C LEU A 152 8.51 13.91 -7.66
N VAL A 153 8.45 13.97 -6.34
CA VAL A 153 7.95 15.17 -5.65
C VAL A 153 8.99 16.27 -5.80
N ASN A 154 8.57 17.43 -6.30
CA ASN A 154 9.46 18.57 -6.62
C ASN A 154 10.54 18.24 -7.68
N PRO A 155 10.15 17.80 -8.89
CA PRO A 155 11.12 17.54 -9.94
C PRO A 155 11.83 18.84 -10.29
N THR A 156 13.15 18.86 -10.18
CA THR A 156 13.96 19.91 -10.80
C THR A 156 14.20 19.48 -12.26
N ASN A 157 14.28 20.44 -13.19
CA ASN A 157 14.67 20.16 -14.59
C ASN A 157 16.17 19.85 -14.70
N SER A 158 16.82 19.47 -13.61
CA SER A 158 18.20 19.04 -13.62
C SER A 158 18.34 17.67 -14.27
N GLU A 159 19.44 17.48 -15.00
CA GLU A 159 19.78 16.20 -15.62
C GLU A 159 19.74 15.03 -14.61
N GLY A 160 20.20 15.28 -13.38
CA GLY A 160 20.16 14.29 -12.30
C GLY A 160 18.75 13.87 -11.89
N SER A 161 17.78 14.78 -11.86
CA SER A 161 16.37 14.46 -11.57
C SER A 161 15.75 13.61 -12.68
N LEU A 162 16.03 13.94 -13.94
CA LEU A 162 15.54 13.17 -15.09
C LEU A 162 16.13 11.76 -15.13
N GLN A 163 17.44 11.63 -14.84
CA GLN A 163 18.11 10.33 -14.75
C GLN A 163 17.55 9.49 -13.60
N LEU A 164 17.32 10.09 -12.42
CA LEU A 164 16.73 9.39 -11.28
C LEU A 164 15.31 8.89 -11.60
N GLN A 165 14.47 9.74 -12.21
CA GLN A 165 13.13 9.35 -12.62
C GLN A 165 13.17 8.18 -13.61
N SER A 166 14.06 8.24 -14.61
CA SER A 166 14.22 7.17 -15.60
C SER A 166 14.63 5.85 -14.93
N LYS A 167 15.57 5.88 -13.98
CA LYS A 167 15.98 4.70 -13.22
C LYS A 167 14.83 4.11 -12.41
N VAL A 168 14.08 4.95 -11.67
CA VAL A 168 12.91 4.50 -10.91
C VAL A 168 11.89 3.82 -11.83
N MET A 169 11.63 4.40 -13.01
CA MET A 169 10.67 3.83 -13.97
C MET A 169 11.12 2.46 -14.50
N ILE A 170 12.43 2.28 -14.79
CA ILE A 170 12.99 1.00 -15.22
C ILE A 170 12.87 -0.04 -14.10
N GLU A 171 13.26 0.31 -12.88
CA GLU A 171 13.19 -0.62 -11.75
C GLU A 171 11.75 -1.01 -11.38
N VAL A 172 10.81 -0.05 -11.45
CA VAL A 172 9.39 -0.33 -11.27
C VAL A 172 8.87 -1.28 -12.34
N ARG A 173 9.23 -1.08 -13.62
CA ARG A 173 8.88 -2.00 -14.70
C ARG A 173 9.39 -3.40 -14.41
N ASN A 174 10.70 -3.53 -14.16
CA ASN A 174 11.34 -4.82 -13.87
C ASN A 174 10.68 -5.53 -12.68
N TYR A 175 10.33 -4.77 -11.65
CA TYR A 175 9.65 -5.30 -10.47
C TYR A 175 8.25 -5.83 -10.80
N LEU A 176 7.47 -5.09 -11.56
CA LEU A 176 6.13 -5.51 -11.98
C LEU A 176 6.19 -6.75 -12.89
N GLU A 177 7.13 -6.77 -13.84
CA GLU A 177 7.37 -7.92 -14.73
C GLU A 177 7.82 -9.16 -13.95
N SER A 178 8.71 -9.01 -12.97
CA SER A 178 9.15 -10.13 -12.11
C SER A 178 8.04 -10.68 -11.21
N ASN A 179 7.02 -9.87 -10.94
CA ASN A 179 5.81 -10.28 -10.22
C ASN A 179 4.68 -10.75 -11.15
N LEU A 180 4.97 -10.92 -12.44
CA LEU A 180 4.04 -11.41 -13.46
C LEU A 180 2.77 -10.56 -13.57
N ILE A 181 2.89 -9.25 -13.35
CA ILE A 181 1.79 -8.32 -13.60
C ILE A 181 1.57 -8.23 -15.11
N PRO A 182 0.31 -8.30 -15.60
CA PRO A 182 0.00 -8.22 -17.02
C PRO A 182 0.61 -6.99 -17.68
N ARG A 183 1.30 -7.20 -18.81
CA ARG A 183 2.03 -6.13 -19.52
C ARG A 183 1.16 -4.92 -19.83
N ARG A 184 -0.09 -5.14 -20.15
CA ARG A 184 -1.07 -4.08 -20.39
C ARG A 184 -1.21 -3.16 -19.18
N LEU A 185 -1.32 -3.71 -17.98
CA LEU A 185 -1.45 -2.94 -16.74
C LEU A 185 -0.14 -2.21 -16.38
N ILE A 186 1.01 -2.82 -16.66
CA ILE A 186 2.33 -2.18 -16.52
C ILE A 186 2.40 -0.96 -17.42
N ASP A 187 2.03 -1.09 -18.70
CA ASP A 187 2.08 0.01 -19.66
C ASP A 187 1.08 1.11 -19.29
N ILE A 188 -0.12 0.77 -18.83
CA ILE A 188 -1.07 1.74 -18.28
C ILE A 188 -0.45 2.50 -17.11
N MET A 189 0.10 1.80 -16.11
CA MET A 189 0.73 2.44 -14.95
C MET A 189 1.84 3.38 -15.36
N LEU A 190 2.75 2.96 -16.25
CA LEU A 190 3.95 3.72 -16.58
C LEU A 190 3.71 4.89 -17.54
N THR A 191 2.60 4.90 -18.27
CA THR A 191 2.27 5.95 -19.24
C THR A 191 1.22 6.94 -18.74
N ARG A 192 0.34 6.53 -17.82
CA ARG A 192 -0.74 7.37 -17.31
C ARG A 192 -0.19 8.57 -16.52
N PRO A 193 -0.57 9.81 -16.82
CA PRO A 193 -0.14 10.98 -16.06
C PRO A 193 -0.49 10.89 -14.57
N SER A 194 0.28 11.55 -13.71
CA SER A 194 0.06 11.52 -12.25
C SER A 194 -1.28 12.14 -11.79
N ASN A 195 -1.87 13.00 -12.60
CA ASN A 195 -3.16 13.64 -12.35
C ASN A 195 -4.35 12.87 -12.95
N ASP A 196 -4.10 11.73 -13.60
CA ASP A 196 -5.11 10.88 -14.23
C ASP A 196 -4.94 9.44 -13.74
N ILE A 197 -5.87 8.96 -12.92
CA ILE A 197 -5.81 7.63 -12.32
C ILE A 197 -6.64 6.67 -13.17
N TYR A 198 -6.01 5.58 -13.62
CA TYR A 198 -6.72 4.44 -14.17
C TYR A 198 -7.18 3.54 -13.03
N TRP A 199 -8.47 3.44 -12.82
CA TRP A 199 -9.06 2.54 -11.83
C TRP A 199 -9.26 1.17 -12.45
N LEU A 200 -8.75 0.13 -11.79
CA LEU A 200 -8.88 -1.25 -12.25
C LEU A 200 -10.36 -1.63 -12.37
N THR A 201 -10.72 -2.26 -13.47
CA THR A 201 -12.05 -2.85 -13.69
C THR A 201 -12.16 -4.21 -13.01
N SER A 202 -13.35 -4.82 -13.02
CA SER A 202 -13.55 -6.19 -12.57
C SER A 202 -12.70 -7.17 -13.38
N ASP A 203 -12.61 -6.97 -14.69
CA ASP A 203 -11.79 -7.81 -15.59
C ASP A 203 -10.30 -7.71 -15.25
N ASP A 204 -9.81 -6.49 -14.92
CA ASP A 204 -8.43 -6.27 -14.49
C ASP A 204 -8.12 -7.00 -13.17
N ILE A 205 -9.05 -6.95 -12.22
CA ILE A 205 -8.91 -7.65 -10.93
C ILE A 205 -8.92 -9.17 -11.15
N GLU A 206 -9.78 -9.66 -12.04
CA GLU A 206 -9.81 -11.07 -12.39
C GLU A 206 -8.53 -11.52 -13.11
N GLU A 207 -8.02 -10.72 -14.06
CA GLU A 207 -6.76 -10.99 -14.77
C GLU A 207 -5.58 -11.08 -13.79
N LEU A 208 -5.55 -10.21 -12.76
CA LEU A 208 -4.50 -10.21 -11.74
C LEU A 208 -4.54 -11.44 -10.84
N SER A 209 -5.62 -12.19 -10.80
CA SER A 209 -5.85 -13.31 -9.88
C SER A 209 -5.88 -12.89 -8.40
N PRO A 210 -6.58 -13.60 -7.52
CA PRO A 210 -6.59 -13.32 -6.07
C PRO A 210 -5.26 -13.65 -5.39
N THR A 211 -4.40 -14.47 -6.00
CA THR A 211 -3.07 -14.84 -5.49
C THR A 211 -1.99 -14.51 -6.51
N SER A 212 -0.75 -14.30 -6.05
CA SER A 212 0.37 -14.18 -7.00
C SER A 212 0.66 -15.54 -7.66
N PRO A 213 1.10 -15.57 -8.94
CA PRO A 213 1.37 -16.83 -9.64
C PRO A 213 2.36 -17.73 -8.90
N ALA A 214 3.43 -17.18 -8.32
CA ALA A 214 4.41 -17.94 -7.55
C ALA A 214 3.81 -18.60 -6.29
N LEU A 215 2.85 -17.92 -5.65
CA LEU A 215 2.16 -18.44 -4.48
C LEU A 215 1.12 -19.50 -4.90
N GLU A 216 0.45 -19.30 -6.02
CA GLU A 216 -0.46 -20.29 -6.61
C GLU A 216 0.28 -21.60 -6.95
N GLU A 217 1.44 -21.51 -7.59
CA GLU A 217 2.29 -22.69 -7.86
C GLU A 217 2.69 -23.42 -6.57
N LEU A 218 3.07 -22.67 -5.51
CA LEU A 218 3.37 -23.24 -4.20
C LEU A 218 2.16 -24.01 -3.64
N TYR A 219 0.98 -23.42 -3.68
CA TYR A 219 -0.25 -24.02 -3.16
C TYR A 219 -0.66 -25.25 -3.97
N ILE A 220 -0.55 -25.20 -5.30
CA ILE A 220 -0.79 -26.37 -6.15
C ILE A 220 0.18 -27.48 -5.78
N GLY A 221 1.48 -27.19 -5.70
CA GLY A 221 2.52 -28.18 -5.42
C GLY A 221 2.43 -28.79 -4.03
N LYS A 222 2.03 -28.02 -3.00
CA LYS A 222 1.99 -28.49 -1.60
C LYS A 222 0.62 -28.98 -1.18
N CYS A 223 -0.46 -28.34 -1.65
CA CYS A 223 -1.83 -28.65 -1.24
C CYS A 223 -2.62 -29.42 -2.30
N GLN A 224 -2.01 -29.76 -3.43
CA GLN A 224 -2.58 -30.57 -4.52
C GLN A 224 -3.93 -30.02 -5.04
N ALA A 225 -4.16 -28.73 -4.97
CA ALA A 225 -5.42 -28.13 -5.35
C ALA A 225 -5.23 -26.86 -6.19
N ASN A 226 -5.97 -26.79 -7.29
CA ASN A 226 -6.09 -25.59 -8.10
C ASN A 226 -7.37 -24.84 -7.70
N THR A 227 -7.19 -23.72 -6.97
CA THR A 227 -8.31 -22.90 -6.47
C THR A 227 -9.27 -22.49 -7.58
N ARG A 228 -8.74 -22.02 -8.72
CA ARG A 228 -9.53 -21.57 -9.87
C ARG A 228 -10.39 -22.69 -10.43
N GLN A 229 -9.82 -23.87 -10.59
CA GLN A 229 -10.55 -25.03 -11.09
C GLN A 229 -11.69 -25.45 -10.14
N LEU A 230 -11.43 -25.45 -8.83
CA LEU A 230 -12.46 -25.79 -7.82
C LEU A 230 -13.59 -24.75 -7.78
N LEU A 231 -13.28 -23.46 -7.93
CA LEU A 231 -14.29 -22.41 -7.99
C LEU A 231 -15.17 -22.54 -9.24
N VAL A 232 -14.59 -22.83 -10.40
CA VAL A 232 -15.36 -23.10 -11.64
C VAL A 232 -16.26 -24.33 -11.47
N GLN A 233 -15.77 -25.41 -10.85
CA GLN A 233 -16.58 -26.61 -10.57
C GLN A 233 -17.73 -26.29 -9.61
N LEU A 234 -17.50 -25.47 -8.57
CA LEU A 234 -18.52 -25.04 -7.63
C LEU A 234 -19.63 -24.23 -8.34
N GLU A 235 -19.25 -23.32 -9.21
CA GLU A 235 -20.19 -22.52 -10.00
C GLU A 235 -21.04 -23.41 -10.92
N GLN A 236 -20.40 -24.35 -11.63
CA GLN A 236 -21.11 -25.31 -12.49
C GLN A 236 -22.09 -26.18 -11.68
N ALA A 237 -21.68 -26.67 -10.49
CA ALA A 237 -22.57 -27.44 -9.61
C ALA A 237 -23.78 -26.60 -9.14
N ASN A 238 -23.56 -25.31 -8.81
CA ASN A 238 -24.64 -24.39 -8.44
C ASN A 238 -25.61 -24.17 -9.62
N LEU A 239 -25.10 -23.92 -10.83
CA LEU A 239 -25.93 -23.71 -12.03
C LEU A 239 -26.77 -24.96 -12.35
N LYS A 240 -26.21 -26.17 -12.21
CA LYS A 240 -26.90 -27.45 -12.42
C LYS A 240 -27.79 -27.87 -11.24
N LYS A 241 -27.76 -27.13 -10.13
CA LYS A 241 -28.41 -27.48 -8.85
C LYS A 241 -28.00 -28.86 -8.34
N ASP A 242 -26.76 -29.28 -8.64
CA ASP A 242 -26.23 -30.56 -8.19
C ASP A 242 -25.64 -30.40 -6.78
N MET A 243 -26.48 -30.74 -5.78
CA MET A 243 -26.13 -30.59 -4.37
C MET A 243 -25.04 -31.56 -3.93
N GLN A 244 -24.93 -32.74 -4.57
CA GLN A 244 -23.93 -33.75 -4.22
C GLN A 244 -22.54 -33.28 -4.70
N GLU A 245 -22.42 -32.84 -5.96
CA GLU A 245 -21.18 -32.31 -6.51
C GLU A 245 -20.77 -31.01 -5.79
N LYS A 246 -21.74 -30.12 -5.52
CA LYS A 246 -21.51 -28.92 -4.71
C LYS A 246 -20.84 -29.23 -3.38
N SER A 247 -21.46 -30.17 -2.61
CA SER A 247 -20.92 -30.57 -1.30
C SER A 247 -19.52 -31.18 -1.41
N ARG A 248 -19.26 -31.98 -2.45
CA ARG A 248 -17.94 -32.55 -2.70
C ARG A 248 -16.90 -31.49 -2.95
N VAL A 249 -17.18 -30.50 -3.81
CA VAL A 249 -16.27 -29.38 -4.13
C VAL A 249 -16.04 -28.49 -2.93
N GLU A 250 -17.06 -28.18 -2.15
CA GLU A 250 -16.94 -27.40 -0.91
C GLU A 250 -16.01 -28.07 0.11
N ILE A 251 -16.07 -29.40 0.24
CA ILE A 251 -15.16 -30.17 1.11
C ILE A 251 -13.72 -30.07 0.59
N GLN A 252 -13.51 -30.16 -0.72
CA GLN A 252 -12.17 -30.01 -1.32
C GLN A 252 -11.62 -28.61 -1.12
N LEU A 253 -12.43 -27.57 -1.35
CA LEU A 253 -12.07 -26.18 -1.08
C LEU A 253 -11.67 -25.99 0.37
N ARG A 254 -12.44 -26.51 1.33
CA ARG A 254 -12.11 -26.40 2.75
C ARG A 254 -10.76 -27.03 3.07
N LYS A 255 -10.51 -28.28 2.62
CA LYS A 255 -9.22 -28.95 2.81
C LYS A 255 -8.06 -28.17 2.21
N MET A 256 -8.25 -27.59 1.03
CA MET A 256 -7.27 -26.73 0.38
C MET A 256 -7.00 -25.47 1.21
N PHE A 257 -8.04 -24.78 1.67
CA PHE A 257 -7.87 -23.58 2.51
C PHE A 257 -7.19 -23.89 3.84
N ASP A 258 -7.51 -25.02 4.47
CA ASP A 258 -6.84 -25.45 5.70
C ASP A 258 -5.33 -25.70 5.44
N CYS A 259 -4.99 -26.35 4.31
CA CYS A 259 -3.60 -26.58 3.92
C CYS A 259 -2.86 -25.26 3.60
N THR A 260 -3.44 -24.38 2.78
CA THR A 260 -2.80 -23.10 2.41
C THR A 260 -2.64 -22.18 3.61
N ASN A 261 -3.64 -22.12 4.49
CA ASN A 261 -3.55 -21.38 5.76
C ASN A 261 -2.43 -21.91 6.66
N GLY A 262 -2.27 -23.25 6.74
CA GLY A 262 -1.17 -23.85 7.48
C GLY A 262 0.20 -23.42 6.97
N LEU A 263 0.40 -23.42 5.64
CA LEU A 263 1.62 -22.95 5.00
C LEU A 263 1.88 -21.46 5.25
N ASP A 264 0.84 -20.64 5.20
CA ASP A 264 0.96 -19.19 5.40
C ASP A 264 1.26 -18.85 6.86
N LEU A 265 0.63 -19.54 7.82
CA LEU A 265 0.93 -19.39 9.25
C LEU A 265 2.36 -19.80 9.59
N GLU A 266 2.87 -20.90 9.02
CA GLU A 266 4.25 -21.33 9.20
C GLU A 266 5.24 -20.29 8.64
N ALA A 267 4.99 -19.81 7.41
CA ALA A 267 5.81 -18.79 6.79
C ALA A 267 5.75 -17.45 7.57
N ASN A 268 4.57 -17.06 8.05
CA ASN A 268 4.38 -15.88 8.88
C ASN A 268 5.19 -15.96 10.17
N ALA A 269 5.07 -17.06 10.92
CA ALA A 269 5.82 -17.27 12.16
C ALA A 269 7.34 -17.20 11.94
N ALA A 270 7.83 -17.78 10.84
CA ALA A 270 9.23 -17.73 10.47
C ALA A 270 9.69 -16.30 10.12
N ALA A 271 8.86 -15.53 9.42
CA ALA A 271 9.14 -14.14 9.07
C ALA A 271 9.12 -13.22 10.32
N ILE A 272 8.13 -13.37 11.19
CA ILE A 272 8.07 -12.63 12.49
C ILE A 272 9.34 -12.88 13.31
N LYS A 273 9.81 -14.12 13.41
CA LYS A 273 11.06 -14.44 14.12
C LYS A 273 12.25 -13.68 13.53
N LYS A 274 12.34 -13.56 12.21
CA LYS A 274 13.38 -12.76 11.54
C LYS A 274 13.21 -11.27 11.83
N LEU A 275 11.99 -10.72 11.82
CA LEU A 275 11.72 -9.33 12.11
C LEU A 275 12.14 -8.95 13.53
N VAL A 276 11.89 -9.82 14.52
CA VAL A 276 12.33 -9.62 15.91
C VAL A 276 13.85 -9.50 16.01
N SER A 277 14.61 -10.18 15.15
CA SER A 277 16.08 -10.04 15.06
C SER A 277 16.55 -8.82 14.25
N GLY A 278 15.65 -7.95 13.82
CA GLY A 278 15.96 -6.73 13.08
C GLY A 278 16.08 -6.91 11.56
N TRP A 279 15.77 -8.10 11.04
CA TRP A 279 15.76 -8.31 9.59
C TRP A 279 14.55 -7.63 8.93
N LEU A 280 14.78 -7.00 7.80
CA LEU A 280 13.74 -6.54 6.87
C LEU A 280 14.00 -7.15 5.49
N PRO A 281 12.97 -7.42 4.70
CA PRO A 281 13.17 -7.88 3.33
C PRO A 281 14.05 -6.90 2.55
N PRO A 282 15.00 -7.39 1.77
CA PRO A 282 15.83 -6.54 0.93
C PRO A 282 14.97 -5.88 -0.15
N LEU A 283 15.34 -4.65 -0.55
CA LEU A 283 14.76 -4.05 -1.74
C LEU A 283 15.07 -4.92 -2.97
N PRO A 284 14.08 -5.16 -3.84
CA PRO A 284 14.28 -5.94 -5.06
C PRO A 284 15.15 -5.21 -6.11
N PHE A 285 15.54 -3.94 -5.86
CA PHE A 285 16.28 -3.09 -6.77
C PHE A 285 17.78 -3.16 -6.54
N LYS A 286 18.55 -3.43 -7.61
CA LYS A 286 20.03 -3.49 -7.54
C LYS A 286 20.68 -2.11 -7.57
N GLU A 287 20.07 -1.12 -8.23
CA GLU A 287 20.70 0.16 -8.55
C GLU A 287 20.27 1.36 -7.70
N ILE A 288 19.14 1.24 -6.96
CA ILE A 288 18.63 2.34 -6.12
C ILE A 288 19.18 2.25 -4.68
N ARG A 289 19.93 1.21 -4.35
CA ARG A 289 20.59 1.10 -3.04
C ARG A 289 21.53 2.28 -2.85
N LYS A 290 21.16 3.22 -1.98
CA LYS A 290 22.14 4.19 -1.48
C LYS A 290 23.28 3.40 -0.83
N LYS A 291 24.53 3.79 -1.13
CA LYS A 291 25.70 3.31 -0.36
C LYS A 291 25.45 3.70 1.10
N GLY A 292 24.99 2.75 1.91
CA GLY A 292 24.73 2.99 3.34
C GLY A 292 23.49 2.31 3.94
N ASP A 293 22.72 1.54 3.16
CA ASP A 293 21.66 0.66 3.70
C ASP A 293 22.20 -0.73 4.05
#